data_e3c56a0b4a822bdf1796f7b362880490
#
_entry.id   e3c56a0b4a822bdf1796f7b362880490
#
_cell.length_a   1.000
_cell.length_b   1.000
_cell.length_c   1.000
_cell.angle_alpha   90.00
_cell.angle_beta   90.00
_cell.angle_gamma   90.00
#
_symmetry.space_group_name_H-M   'P 1'
#
loop_
_entity.id
_entity.type
_entity.pdbx_description
1 polymer ?
#
loop_
_entity_poly.entity_id
_entity_poly.type
_entity_poly.pdbx_seq_one_letter_code
_entity_poly.pdbx_strand_id
1 'polypeptide(L)'
;MAKMKNKNPITVIDLGSNTFRLVIYAQAIYPFPILYQKREFLKLGESINTGKLPSIKIKEAIKCLEEYIKIAKDYESLDIHIIATAAIRETINGKEIIEPFKKKKSVRVEVLSPKNEAKFGSLGVISSIKNPIGLVAD
;
A
#
# COMPACT_ATOMS: atom_id res chain seq x y z
N MET A 1 -14.81 -24.02 -19.39
CA MET A 1 -14.18 -23.04 -18.48
C MET A 1 -15.26 -22.51 -17.53
N ALA A 2 -15.18 -22.83 -16.27
CA ALA A 2 -16.09 -22.26 -15.29
C ALA A 2 -15.82 -20.76 -15.19
N LYS A 3 -16.79 -19.91 -15.58
CA LYS A 3 -16.80 -18.49 -15.23
C LYS A 3 -16.74 -18.42 -13.71
N MET A 4 -15.61 -17.97 -13.17
CA MET A 4 -15.49 -17.64 -11.75
C MET A 4 -16.36 -16.40 -11.52
N LYS A 5 -17.64 -16.64 -11.25
CA LYS A 5 -18.60 -15.60 -10.87
C LYS A 5 -18.20 -15.02 -9.51
N ASN A 6 -18.24 -13.70 -9.43
CA ASN A 6 -18.06 -12.86 -8.23
C ASN A 6 -16.64 -12.87 -7.63
N LYS A 7 -15.64 -12.48 -8.40
CA LYS A 7 -14.41 -11.95 -7.83
C LYS A 7 -14.52 -10.44 -7.84
N ASN A 8 -14.63 -9.84 -6.67
CA ASN A 8 -14.38 -8.42 -6.49
C ASN A 8 -12.90 -8.29 -6.10
N PRO A 9 -12.00 -8.03 -7.05
CA PRO A 9 -10.60 -7.85 -6.73
C PRO A 9 -10.43 -6.71 -5.74
N ILE A 10 -9.51 -6.90 -4.79
CA ILE A 10 -9.12 -5.88 -3.82
C ILE A 10 -7.66 -5.49 -4.06
N THR A 11 -7.40 -4.20 -4.04
CA THR A 11 -6.05 -3.66 -4.24
C THR A 11 -5.54 -3.07 -2.94
N VAL A 12 -4.31 -3.45 -2.60
CA VAL A 12 -3.55 -2.83 -1.50
C VAL A 12 -2.30 -2.18 -2.09
N ILE A 13 -2.13 -0.89 -1.80
CA ILE A 13 -0.95 -0.12 -2.15
C ILE A 13 -0.27 0.30 -0.85
N ASP A 14 0.89 -0.25 -0.61
CA ASP A 14 1.71 0.03 0.56
C ASP A 14 2.77 1.10 0.22
N LEU A 15 2.73 2.22 0.93
CA LEU A 15 3.66 3.33 0.78
C LEU A 15 4.74 3.25 1.87
N GLY A 16 5.65 2.31 1.69
CA GLY A 16 6.82 2.17 2.55
C GLY A 16 7.85 3.30 2.35
N SER A 17 8.78 3.42 3.28
CA SER A 17 9.81 4.48 3.22
C SER A 17 10.72 4.38 2.01
N ASN A 18 11.06 3.18 1.56
CA ASN A 18 11.95 2.99 0.42
C ASN A 18 11.22 2.55 -0.84
N THR A 19 10.13 1.79 -0.68
CA THR A 19 9.48 1.07 -1.76
C THR A 19 7.97 1.27 -1.68
N PHE A 20 7.35 1.61 -2.80
CA PHE A 20 5.92 1.49 -2.97
C PHE A 20 5.59 0.13 -3.55
N ARG A 21 4.60 -0.54 -2.99
CA ARG A 21 4.19 -1.87 -3.42
C ARG A 21 2.71 -1.90 -3.74
N LEU A 22 2.39 -2.39 -4.93
CA LEU A 22 1.03 -2.70 -5.38
C LEU A 22 0.81 -4.20 -5.30
N VAL A 23 -0.29 -4.62 -4.70
CA VAL A 23 -0.77 -6.01 -4.76
C VAL A 23 -2.26 -6.02 -5.06
N ILE A 24 -2.66 -6.80 -6.04
CA ILE A 24 -4.06 -7.02 -6.39
C ILE A 24 -4.41 -8.46 -6.06
N TYR A 25 -5.35 -8.64 -5.16
CA TYR A 25 -5.87 -9.94 -4.76
C TYR A 25 -7.18 -10.24 -5.50
N ALA A 26 -7.40 -11.50 -5.85
CA ALA A 26 -8.64 -11.92 -6.50
C ALA A 26 -9.88 -11.76 -5.60
N GLN A 27 -9.67 -11.77 -4.30
CA GLN A 27 -10.72 -11.66 -3.28
C GLN A 27 -10.13 -11.27 -1.93
N ALA A 28 -10.98 -10.73 -1.05
CA ALA A 28 -10.62 -10.35 0.32
C ALA A 28 -10.77 -11.51 1.34
N ILE A 29 -10.77 -12.75 0.88
CA ILE A 29 -10.94 -13.95 1.72
C ILE A 29 -9.77 -14.89 1.49
N TYR A 30 -9.24 -15.45 2.58
CA TYR A 30 -8.18 -16.46 2.51
C TYR A 30 -8.53 -17.56 1.50
N PRO A 31 -7.60 -18.04 0.67
CA PRO A 31 -6.13 -17.88 0.75
C PRO A 31 -5.54 -16.62 0.10
N PHE A 32 -6.27 -15.58 -0.23
CA PHE A 32 -5.79 -14.33 -0.84
C PHE A 32 -4.99 -14.53 -2.16
N PRO A 33 -5.57 -15.13 -3.19
CA PRO A 33 -4.83 -15.36 -4.43
C PRO A 33 -4.41 -14.03 -5.05
N ILE A 34 -3.11 -13.89 -5.36
CA ILE A 34 -2.55 -12.69 -5.98
C ILE A 34 -2.79 -12.77 -7.49
N LEU A 35 -3.42 -11.73 -8.05
CA LEU A 35 -3.57 -11.54 -9.49
C LEU A 35 -2.41 -10.77 -10.10
N TYR A 36 -1.90 -9.78 -9.37
CA TYR A 36 -0.81 -8.91 -9.83
C TYR A 36 -0.06 -8.29 -8.67
N GLN A 37 1.22 -8.04 -8.86
CA GLN A 37 2.04 -7.27 -7.93
C GLN A 37 3.12 -6.47 -8.67
N LYS A 38 3.44 -5.29 -8.14
CA LYS A 38 4.49 -4.40 -8.66
C LYS A 38 5.17 -3.68 -7.52
N ARG A 39 6.44 -3.33 -7.68
CA ARG A 39 7.23 -2.54 -6.73
C ARG A 39 7.96 -1.43 -7.46
N GLU A 40 8.02 -0.26 -6.82
CA GLU A 40 8.83 0.88 -7.27
C GLU A 40 9.68 1.40 -6.12
N PHE A 41 10.96 1.62 -6.37
CA PHE A 41 11.91 2.11 -5.38
C PHE A 41 11.97 3.64 -5.44
N LEU A 42 11.34 4.32 -4.49
CA LEU A 42 11.26 5.79 -4.44
C LEU A 42 12.21 6.40 -3.42
N LYS A 43 12.68 5.63 -2.43
CA LYS A 43 13.64 6.03 -1.41
C LYS A 43 13.25 7.31 -0.64
N LEU A 44 11.99 7.42 -0.27
CA LEU A 44 11.47 8.56 0.50
C LEU A 44 12.06 8.62 1.91
N GLY A 45 12.46 7.47 2.45
CA GLY A 45 13.03 7.34 3.78
C GLY A 45 14.31 8.16 4.01
N GLU A 46 15.09 8.42 2.96
CA GLU A 46 16.27 9.29 3.01
C GLU A 46 15.94 10.71 3.49
N SER A 47 14.69 11.15 3.31
CA SER A 47 14.23 12.48 3.68
C SER A 47 13.60 12.56 5.09
N ILE A 48 13.44 11.45 5.80
CA ILE A 48 12.85 11.44 7.15
C ILE A 48 13.71 12.27 8.10
N ASN A 49 15.04 12.11 8.03
CA ASN A 49 15.98 12.84 8.90
C ASN A 49 15.97 14.35 8.66
N THR A 50 15.64 14.80 7.45
CA THR A 50 15.51 16.22 7.12
C THR A 50 14.13 16.77 7.44
N GLY A 51 13.17 15.89 7.74
CA GLY A 51 11.79 16.22 8.06
C GLY A 51 10.95 16.72 6.86
N LYS A 52 11.53 16.79 5.65
CA LYS A 52 10.83 17.31 4.45
C LYS A 52 11.23 16.55 3.19
N LEU A 53 10.22 16.16 2.41
CA LEU A 53 10.44 15.52 1.11
C LEU A 53 10.77 16.57 0.03
N PRO A 54 11.76 16.29 -0.85
CA PRO A 54 11.99 17.11 -2.04
C PRO A 54 10.75 17.10 -2.96
N SER A 55 10.44 18.24 -3.57
CA SER A 55 9.27 18.38 -4.47
C SER A 55 9.29 17.37 -5.63
N ILE A 56 10.49 17.03 -6.14
CA ILE A 56 10.62 16.02 -7.19
C ILE A 56 10.17 14.64 -6.69
N LYS A 57 10.50 14.28 -5.45
CA LYS A 57 10.08 13.01 -4.85
C LYS A 57 8.58 12.92 -4.62
N ILE A 58 7.94 14.04 -4.25
CA ILE A 58 6.47 14.10 -4.15
C ILE A 58 5.84 13.85 -5.52
N LYS A 59 6.35 14.49 -6.58
CA LYS A 59 5.84 14.29 -7.95
C LYS A 59 6.01 12.86 -8.44
N GLU A 60 7.19 12.25 -8.21
CA GLU A 60 7.47 10.86 -8.54
C GLU A 60 6.50 9.90 -7.82
N ALA A 61 6.27 10.13 -6.53
CA ALA A 61 5.36 9.34 -5.72
C ALA A 61 3.90 9.44 -6.19
N ILE A 62 3.43 10.65 -6.49
CA ILE A 62 2.08 10.87 -7.03
C ILE A 62 1.91 10.15 -8.37
N LYS A 63 2.88 10.29 -9.28
CA LYS A 63 2.87 9.61 -10.58
C LYS A 63 2.81 8.10 -10.43
N CYS A 64 3.60 7.53 -9.51
CA CYS A 64 3.58 6.12 -9.20
C CYS A 64 2.20 5.65 -8.70
N LEU A 65 1.57 6.42 -7.81
CA LEU A 65 0.23 6.11 -7.31
C LEU A 65 -0.84 6.19 -8.40
N GLU A 66 -0.76 7.18 -9.30
CA GLU A 66 -1.67 7.29 -10.44
C GLU A 66 -1.56 6.06 -11.36
N GLU A 67 -0.34 5.60 -11.63
CA GLU A 67 -0.10 4.39 -12.41
C GLU A 67 -0.67 3.15 -11.71
N TYR A 68 -0.44 3.01 -10.40
CA TYR A 68 -0.94 1.89 -9.62
C TYR A 68 -2.48 1.84 -9.58
N ILE A 69 -3.14 2.98 -9.44
CA ILE A 69 -4.60 3.07 -9.48
C ILE A 69 -5.13 2.73 -10.88
N LYS A 70 -4.43 3.14 -11.94
CA LYS A 70 -4.78 2.75 -13.30
C LYS A 70 -4.70 1.24 -13.49
N ILE A 71 -3.60 0.61 -13.06
CA ILE A 71 -3.44 -0.85 -13.10
C ILE A 71 -4.57 -1.53 -12.31
N ALA A 72 -4.89 -1.05 -11.10
CA ALA A 72 -5.98 -1.61 -10.30
C ALA A 72 -7.33 -1.59 -11.05
N LYS A 73 -7.63 -0.49 -11.75
CA LYS A 73 -8.84 -0.36 -12.56
C LYS A 73 -8.85 -1.29 -13.76
N ASP A 74 -7.70 -1.51 -14.41
CA ASP A 74 -7.57 -2.46 -15.53
C ASP A 74 -7.84 -3.91 -15.08
N TYR A 75 -7.64 -4.21 -13.78
CA TYR A 75 -8.04 -5.46 -13.13
C TYR A 75 -9.45 -5.44 -12.56
N GLU A 76 -10.25 -4.41 -12.87
CA GLU A 76 -11.61 -4.22 -12.36
C GLU A 76 -11.68 -4.15 -10.81
N SER A 77 -10.58 -3.80 -10.16
CA SER A 77 -10.54 -3.59 -8.71
C SER A 77 -11.11 -2.21 -8.36
N LEU A 78 -12.28 -2.21 -7.74
CA LEU A 78 -12.98 -0.99 -7.31
C LEU A 78 -12.84 -0.73 -5.80
N ASP A 79 -12.16 -1.59 -5.07
CA ASP A 79 -11.83 -1.43 -3.65
C ASP A 79 -10.30 -1.31 -3.51
N ILE A 80 -9.82 -0.06 -3.46
CA ILE A 80 -8.39 0.27 -3.47
C ILE A 80 -8.02 0.87 -2.11
N HIS A 81 -7.08 0.25 -1.41
CA HIS A 81 -6.55 0.70 -0.13
C HIS A 81 -5.13 1.21 -0.29
N ILE A 82 -4.90 2.47 0.01
CA ILE A 82 -3.58 3.08 0.10
C ILE A 82 -3.21 3.15 1.58
N ILE A 83 -2.16 2.45 1.96
CA ILE A 83 -1.63 2.39 3.32
C ILE A 83 -0.29 3.12 3.33
N ALA A 84 -0.20 4.20 4.10
CA ALA A 84 1.00 5.02 4.22
C ALA A 84 1.65 4.86 5.60
N THR A 85 2.97 4.84 5.62
CA THR A 85 3.77 4.60 6.81
C THR A 85 4.73 5.75 7.11
N ALA A 86 5.90 5.48 7.69
CA ALA A 86 6.80 6.45 8.29
C ALA A 86 7.14 7.66 7.38
N ALA A 87 7.51 7.46 6.11
CA ALA A 87 7.93 8.57 5.25
C ALA A 87 6.82 9.62 5.04
N ILE A 88 5.56 9.18 4.96
CA ILE A 88 4.39 10.05 4.83
C ILE A 88 4.00 10.65 6.18
N ARG A 89 4.11 9.88 7.25
CA ARG A 89 3.71 10.28 8.60
C ARG A 89 4.67 11.28 9.23
N GLU A 90 5.99 11.10 9.04
CA GLU A 90 7.03 11.79 9.79
C GLU A 90 7.62 13.00 9.06
N THR A 91 7.25 13.24 7.81
CA THR A 91 7.65 14.43 7.07
C THR A 91 6.53 15.47 7.03
N ILE A 92 6.90 16.77 7.11
CA ILE A 92 5.92 17.87 7.19
C ILE A 92 5.05 17.99 5.95
N ASN A 93 5.53 17.54 4.80
CA ASN A 93 4.84 17.60 3.53
C ASN A 93 4.52 16.23 2.91
N GLY A 94 4.73 15.14 3.64
CA GLY A 94 4.43 13.79 3.17
C GLY A 94 2.98 13.59 2.77
N LYS A 95 2.05 14.24 3.48
CA LYS A 95 0.62 14.18 3.16
C LYS A 95 0.26 14.71 1.78
N GLU A 96 1.08 15.58 1.17
CA GLU A 96 0.87 16.07 -0.19
C GLU A 96 0.80 14.93 -1.22
N ILE A 97 1.47 13.80 -0.95
CA ILE A 97 1.45 12.62 -1.82
C ILE A 97 0.06 11.97 -1.86
N ILE A 98 -0.63 11.91 -0.75
CA ILE A 98 -1.90 11.17 -0.60
C ILE A 98 -3.15 12.04 -0.74
N GLU A 99 -3.05 13.34 -0.54
CA GLU A 99 -4.21 14.26 -0.62
C GLU A 99 -4.99 14.16 -1.93
N PRO A 100 -4.37 14.06 -3.14
CA PRO A 100 -5.11 13.95 -4.40
C PRO A 100 -6.00 12.70 -4.49
N PHE A 101 -5.73 11.69 -3.68
CA PHE A 101 -6.40 10.39 -3.74
C PHE A 101 -7.54 10.23 -2.74
N LYS A 102 -7.55 11.01 -1.65
CA LYS A 102 -8.57 10.93 -0.60
C LYS A 102 -10.00 11.19 -1.07
N LYS A 103 -10.16 11.97 -2.14
CA LYS A 103 -11.48 12.31 -2.70
C LYS A 103 -11.97 11.32 -3.75
N LYS A 104 -11.16 10.32 -4.12
CA LYS A 104 -11.55 9.33 -5.13
C LYS A 104 -12.46 8.27 -4.50
N LYS A 105 -13.67 8.10 -5.04
CA LYS A 105 -14.73 7.26 -4.47
C LYS A 105 -14.33 5.79 -4.24
N SER A 106 -13.44 5.25 -5.08
CA SER A 106 -12.97 3.85 -5.00
C SER A 106 -11.67 3.69 -4.22
N VAL A 107 -11.15 4.76 -3.60
CA VAL A 107 -9.85 4.77 -2.92
C VAL A 107 -10.04 5.12 -1.46
N ARG A 108 -9.51 4.27 -0.58
CA ARG A 108 -9.40 4.53 0.86
C ARG A 108 -7.95 4.79 1.17
N VAL A 109 -7.67 5.84 1.93
CA VAL A 109 -6.31 6.23 2.30
C VAL A 109 -6.19 6.23 3.82
N GLU A 110 -5.25 5.49 4.34
CA GLU A 110 -4.93 5.42 5.75
C GLU A 110 -3.44 5.68 5.99
N VAL A 111 -3.12 6.52 6.96
CA VAL A 111 -1.75 6.72 7.47
C VAL A 111 -1.64 5.97 8.79
N LEU A 112 -0.88 4.89 8.81
CA LEU A 112 -0.75 4.04 9.98
C LEU A 112 0.07 4.71 11.07
N SER A 113 -0.39 4.57 12.32
CA SER A 113 0.46 4.81 13.48
C SER A 113 1.53 3.71 13.59
N PRO A 114 2.68 3.97 14.26
CA PRO A 114 3.69 2.93 14.47
C PRO A 114 3.12 1.66 15.12
N LYS A 115 2.18 1.82 16.05
CA LYS A 115 1.50 0.69 16.70
C LYS A 115 0.69 -0.16 15.72
N ASN A 116 -0.06 0.49 14.83
CA ASN A 116 -0.86 -0.23 13.83
C ASN A 116 0.00 -0.85 12.74
N GLU A 117 1.08 -0.18 12.34
CA GLU A 117 2.08 -0.71 11.41
C GLU A 117 2.67 -2.02 11.93
N ALA A 118 3.18 -2.03 13.17
CA ALA A 118 3.69 -3.23 13.84
C ALA A 118 2.61 -4.32 13.97
N LYS A 119 1.38 -3.95 14.33
CA LYS A 119 0.26 -4.90 14.44
C LYS A 119 -0.06 -5.57 13.11
N PHE A 120 -0.17 -4.79 12.03
CA PHE A 120 -0.50 -5.35 10.71
C PHE A 120 0.66 -6.17 10.13
N GLY A 121 1.91 -5.75 10.34
CA GLY A 121 3.09 -6.53 10.01
C GLY A 121 3.07 -7.90 10.71
N SER A 122 2.82 -7.93 12.02
CA SER A 122 2.70 -9.16 12.79
C SER A 122 1.55 -10.05 12.30
N LEU A 123 0.39 -9.50 12.01
CA LEU A 123 -0.75 -10.26 11.48
C LEU A 123 -0.43 -10.85 10.09
N GLY A 124 0.29 -10.13 9.24
CA GLY A 124 0.73 -10.62 7.94
C GLY A 124 1.65 -11.85 8.08
N VAL A 125 2.60 -11.80 9.00
CA VAL A 125 3.50 -12.95 9.29
C VAL A 125 2.71 -14.12 9.87
N ILE A 126 1.88 -13.89 10.87
CA ILE A 126 1.08 -14.94 11.53
C ILE A 126 0.16 -15.63 10.51
N SER A 127 -0.46 -14.89 9.61
CA SER A 127 -1.36 -15.46 8.58
C SER A 127 -0.64 -16.31 7.52
N SER A 128 0.69 -16.12 7.38
CA SER A 128 1.49 -16.84 6.39
C SER A 128 2.19 -18.10 6.93
N ILE A 129 2.16 -18.31 8.25
CA ILE A 129 2.86 -19.41 8.92
C ILE A 129 1.88 -20.39 9.57
N LYS A 130 2.08 -21.67 9.34
CA LYS A 130 1.34 -22.73 10.03
C LYS A 130 1.92 -22.92 11.43
N ASN A 131 1.13 -22.70 12.48
CA ASN A 131 1.56 -22.75 13.90
C ASN A 131 2.65 -21.72 14.26
N PRO A 132 2.36 -20.41 14.21
CA PRO A 132 3.34 -19.37 14.49
C PRO A 132 3.71 -19.36 15.99
N ILE A 133 4.99 -19.56 16.29
CA ILE A 133 5.59 -19.38 17.62
C ILE A 133 6.87 -18.57 17.43
N GLY A 134 6.99 -17.42 18.11
CA GLY A 134 8.20 -16.61 18.04
C GLY A 134 7.97 -15.11 18.15
N LEU A 135 9.00 -14.34 17.85
CA LEU A 135 8.98 -12.88 17.79
C LEU A 135 8.96 -12.42 16.33
N VAL A 136 8.20 -11.36 16.07
CA VAL A 136 8.24 -10.60 14.80
C VAL A 136 8.97 -9.30 15.08
N ALA A 137 10.09 -9.08 14.41
CA ALA A 137 10.82 -7.82 14.40
C ALA A 137 10.73 -7.19 13.01
N ASP A 138 10.45 -5.88 12.99
CA ASP A 138 10.38 -5.05 11.79
C ASP A 138 11.42 -3.93 11.88
#